data_375c6e7684f2199a711b86a5ce319355
#
_entry.id   375c6e7684f2199a711b86a5ce319355
#
_cell.length_a   1.000
_cell.length_b   1.000
_cell.length_c   1.000
_cell.angle_alpha   90.00
_cell.angle_beta   90.00
_cell.angle_gamma   90.00
#
_symmetry.space_group_name_H-M   'P 1'
#
loop_
_entity.id
_entity.type
_entity.pdbx_description
1 polymer ?
#
loop_
_entity_poly.entity_id
_entity_poly.type
_entity_poly.pdbx_seq_one_letter_code
_entity_poly.pdbx_strand_id
1 'polypeptide(L)'
;MRGQEMPESPISKLVPLAAAAKERGTKVYHLNIGQPDLPTPQVGLDALKNIDRTLLEYSTPEGYLSYRKKLAGYYKKYDINVEPDDIVITCGGSEAVQIAFMACLDPGDEIILTEPLYANYLGFAIPAGIKVRTITTKIEDGFALPAVEKFEELINEKTKAILICNPNNPTGSLYTPEEMDQIRDMVKKHDLLLFSDEVYREFVYTENPYISAGSLEGIEQNVVILDSVSKRYSECGVRIGALVTRNKEIRDTAIKFCQARVSPPLVGQIVAEASVDTPDEYFREVYDEYVERRNCLISGLNDIPGVFSPTPMGTFYTVAKLPVDDADKFCSWCLSSFSYEGETVMMAPASGFYITPGAGRNQVRIAYVLKKEDMERAIIVLRKALEAYPGRVEE
;
A
#
# COMPACT_ATOMS: atom_id res chain seq x y z
N MET A 1 -10.50 -22.59 -12.54
CA MET A 1 -10.41 -22.85 -11.07
C MET A 1 -9.73 -21.66 -10.44
N ARG A 2 -10.18 -21.20 -9.24
CA ARG A 2 -9.64 -20.00 -8.56
C ARG A 2 -8.11 -19.94 -8.53
N GLY A 3 -7.41 -21.05 -8.30
CA GLY A 3 -5.95 -21.06 -8.29
C GLY A 3 -5.29 -20.74 -9.64
N GLN A 4 -5.98 -20.92 -10.75
CA GLN A 4 -5.48 -20.55 -12.10
C GLN A 4 -5.72 -19.07 -12.41
N GLU A 5 -6.65 -18.45 -11.69
CA GLU A 5 -7.00 -17.02 -11.84
C GLU A 5 -6.10 -16.11 -10.98
N MET A 6 -5.35 -16.70 -10.01
CA MET A 6 -4.45 -15.92 -9.15
C MET A 6 -3.35 -15.27 -9.98
N PRO A 7 -3.23 -13.92 -9.92
CA PRO A 7 -2.22 -13.20 -10.68
C PRO A 7 -0.82 -13.42 -10.10
N GLU A 8 0.18 -13.43 -10.96
CA GLU A 8 1.57 -13.30 -10.51
C GLU A 8 1.81 -11.89 -9.95
N SER A 9 2.60 -11.82 -8.87
CA SER A 9 2.96 -10.53 -8.29
C SER A 9 3.86 -9.73 -9.26
N PRO A 10 3.46 -8.52 -9.69
CA PRO A 10 4.31 -7.66 -10.53
C PRO A 10 5.61 -7.25 -9.84
N ILE A 11 5.63 -7.32 -8.51
CA ILE A 11 6.79 -6.98 -7.68
C ILE A 11 7.81 -8.12 -7.65
N SER A 12 7.33 -9.38 -7.63
CA SER A 12 8.17 -10.56 -7.40
C SER A 12 8.56 -11.32 -8.66
N LYS A 13 7.84 -11.15 -9.77
CA LYS A 13 8.07 -11.91 -11.02
C LYS A 13 9.48 -11.74 -11.60
N LEU A 14 10.16 -10.62 -11.29
CA LEU A 14 11.52 -10.34 -11.76
C LEU A 14 12.63 -10.81 -10.79
N VAL A 15 12.29 -11.33 -9.61
CA VAL A 15 13.27 -11.78 -8.60
C VAL A 15 14.26 -12.81 -9.16
N PRO A 16 13.85 -13.83 -9.94
CA PRO A 16 14.81 -14.78 -10.52
C PRO A 16 15.83 -14.11 -11.44
N LEU A 17 15.42 -13.11 -12.23
CA LEU A 17 16.32 -12.38 -13.14
C LEU A 17 17.33 -11.53 -12.33
N ALA A 18 16.86 -10.91 -11.24
CA ALA A 18 17.75 -10.15 -10.34
C ALA A 18 18.76 -11.06 -9.63
N ALA A 19 18.36 -12.26 -9.21
CA ALA A 19 19.26 -13.26 -8.65
C ALA A 19 20.34 -13.64 -9.67
N ALA A 20 19.96 -13.99 -10.90
CA ALA A 20 20.90 -14.32 -11.97
C ALA A 20 21.83 -13.13 -12.33
N ALA A 21 21.36 -11.88 -12.26
CA ALA A 21 22.22 -10.70 -12.44
C ALA A 21 23.30 -10.60 -11.36
N LYS A 22 22.92 -10.82 -10.10
CA LYS A 22 23.86 -10.85 -8.96
C LYS A 22 24.88 -11.98 -9.07
N GLU A 23 24.49 -13.16 -9.50
CA GLU A 23 25.40 -14.28 -9.76
C GLU A 23 26.44 -13.95 -10.85
N ARG A 24 26.09 -13.09 -11.83
CA ARG A 24 27.03 -12.56 -12.81
C ARG A 24 27.93 -11.42 -12.29
N GLY A 25 27.81 -11.06 -11.01
CA GLY A 25 28.58 -10.00 -10.38
C GLY A 25 27.98 -8.58 -10.59
N THR A 26 26.75 -8.47 -11.09
CA THR A 26 26.09 -7.18 -11.29
C THR A 26 25.41 -6.70 -10.00
N LYS A 27 25.73 -5.49 -9.54
CA LYS A 27 25.00 -4.84 -8.43
C LYS A 27 23.60 -4.43 -8.92
N VAL A 28 22.57 -4.83 -8.19
CA VAL A 28 21.18 -4.52 -8.50
C VAL A 28 20.62 -3.52 -7.51
N TYR A 29 20.21 -2.35 -7.97
CA TYR A 29 19.47 -1.37 -7.17
C TYR A 29 17.99 -1.74 -7.15
N HIS A 30 17.49 -2.15 -5.96
CA HIS A 30 16.12 -2.61 -5.78
C HIS A 30 15.15 -1.43 -5.56
N LEU A 31 14.57 -0.93 -6.63
CA LEU A 31 13.56 0.13 -6.60
C LEU A 31 12.11 -0.44 -6.66
N ASN A 32 11.96 -1.77 -6.60
CA ASN A 32 10.68 -2.48 -6.71
C ASN A 32 10.06 -2.83 -5.36
N ILE A 33 10.85 -2.86 -4.28
CA ILE A 33 10.43 -3.36 -2.96
C ILE A 33 9.90 -2.20 -2.13
N GLY A 34 8.67 -2.37 -1.60
CA GLY A 34 8.03 -1.41 -0.72
C GLY A 34 8.18 -1.76 0.76
N GLN A 35 9.41 -1.99 1.19
CA GLN A 35 9.74 -2.20 2.59
C GLN A 35 10.57 -1.03 3.08
N PRO A 36 10.11 -0.29 4.12
CA PRO A 36 10.92 0.73 4.76
C PRO A 36 12.28 0.16 5.22
N ASP A 37 13.34 0.92 5.03
CA ASP A 37 14.72 0.56 5.41
C ASP A 37 15.23 1.34 6.63
N LEU A 38 14.45 2.30 7.13
CA LEU A 38 14.77 3.01 8.35
C LEU A 38 14.60 2.10 9.57
N PRO A 39 15.36 2.33 10.64
CA PRO A 39 15.33 1.47 11.83
C PRO A 39 13.92 1.35 12.44
N THR A 40 13.57 0.17 12.90
CA THR A 40 12.41 -0.04 13.79
C THR A 40 12.60 0.77 15.07
N PRO A 41 11.54 1.40 15.63
CA PRO A 41 11.63 2.14 16.89
C PRO A 41 12.25 1.32 18.03
N GLN A 42 13.11 1.95 18.79
CA GLN A 42 13.84 1.27 19.88
C GLN A 42 12.91 0.64 20.92
N VAL A 43 11.76 1.29 21.20
CA VAL A 43 10.75 0.77 22.14
C VAL A 43 10.20 -0.60 21.69
N GLY A 44 9.98 -0.81 20.40
CA GLY A 44 9.54 -2.09 19.84
C GLY A 44 10.65 -3.14 19.92
N LEU A 45 11.89 -2.78 19.58
CA LEU A 45 13.06 -3.67 19.67
C LEU A 45 13.35 -4.08 21.12
N ASP A 46 13.20 -3.18 22.06
CA ASP A 46 13.42 -3.47 23.48
C ASP A 46 12.31 -4.38 24.02
N ALA A 47 11.06 -4.16 23.62
CA ALA A 47 9.97 -5.06 23.99
C ALA A 47 10.21 -6.48 23.47
N LEU A 48 10.73 -6.64 22.25
CA LEU A 48 11.09 -7.94 21.68
C LEU A 48 12.18 -8.65 22.49
N LYS A 49 13.23 -7.91 22.92
CA LYS A 49 14.36 -8.45 23.68
C LYS A 49 13.98 -8.84 25.12
N ASN A 50 12.99 -8.14 25.69
CA ASN A 50 12.62 -8.27 27.10
C ASN A 50 11.31 -9.05 27.30
N ILE A 51 10.97 -9.98 26.41
CA ILE A 51 9.83 -10.87 26.59
C ILE A 51 10.11 -11.80 27.78
N ASP A 52 9.52 -11.48 28.95
CA ASP A 52 9.58 -12.29 30.17
C ASP A 52 8.32 -13.14 30.30
N ARG A 53 8.25 -14.22 29.51
CA ARG A 53 7.14 -15.18 29.55
C ARG A 53 7.68 -16.60 29.50
N THR A 54 7.16 -17.46 30.38
CA THR A 54 7.50 -18.88 30.40
C THR A 54 6.58 -19.70 29.47
N LEU A 55 5.44 -19.15 29.08
CA LEU A 55 4.47 -19.74 28.16
C LEU A 55 4.08 -18.73 27.07
N LEU A 56 4.06 -19.16 25.83
CA LEU A 56 3.62 -18.37 24.70
C LEU A 56 2.19 -18.82 24.32
N GLU A 57 1.22 -18.34 25.08
CA GLU A 57 -0.19 -18.70 24.96
C GLU A 57 -0.90 -17.96 23.81
N TYR A 58 -2.06 -18.47 23.41
CA TYR A 58 -2.96 -17.74 22.54
C TYR A 58 -3.51 -16.48 23.23
N SER A 59 -3.65 -15.38 22.49
CA SER A 59 -4.49 -14.26 22.89
C SER A 59 -5.95 -14.52 22.53
N THR A 60 -6.85 -13.59 22.87
CA THR A 60 -8.20 -13.59 22.32
C THR A 60 -8.19 -13.40 20.80
N PRO A 61 -9.20 -13.87 20.07
CA PRO A 61 -9.26 -13.76 18.62
C PRO A 61 -9.14 -12.33 18.09
N GLU A 62 -9.71 -11.37 18.81
CA GLU A 62 -9.66 -9.93 18.48
C GLU A 62 -8.34 -9.26 18.88
N GLY A 63 -7.44 -9.95 19.59
CA GLY A 63 -6.18 -9.43 20.09
C GLY A 63 -6.25 -8.85 21.50
N TYR A 64 -5.09 -8.54 22.08
CA TYR A 64 -4.97 -8.05 23.45
C TYR A 64 -5.72 -6.74 23.66
N LEU A 65 -6.51 -6.67 24.75
CA LEU A 65 -7.25 -5.46 25.10
C LEU A 65 -6.31 -4.27 25.42
N SER A 66 -5.15 -4.54 26.03
CA SER A 66 -4.14 -3.50 26.30
C SER A 66 -3.68 -2.83 25.00
N TYR A 67 -3.36 -3.62 23.98
CA TYR A 67 -2.93 -3.10 22.67
C TYR A 67 -4.07 -2.34 21.98
N ARG A 68 -5.30 -2.89 21.97
CA ARG A 68 -6.48 -2.23 21.37
C ARG A 68 -6.78 -0.88 22.03
N LYS A 69 -6.60 -0.76 23.38
CA LYS A 69 -6.72 0.51 24.10
C LYS A 69 -5.68 1.54 23.64
N LYS A 70 -4.42 1.14 23.47
CA LYS A 70 -3.37 2.02 22.96
C LYS A 70 -3.67 2.46 21.53
N LEU A 71 -4.11 1.53 20.67
CA LEU A 71 -4.50 1.86 19.29
C LEU A 71 -5.67 2.84 19.24
N ALA A 72 -6.69 2.68 20.07
CA ALA A 72 -7.79 3.66 20.15
C ALA A 72 -7.27 5.06 20.51
N GLY A 73 -6.29 5.16 21.42
CA GLY A 73 -5.60 6.40 21.74
C GLY A 73 -4.79 6.97 20.56
N TYR A 74 -4.12 6.11 19.82
CA TYR A 74 -3.39 6.50 18.62
C TYR A 74 -4.34 7.03 17.52
N TYR A 75 -5.46 6.37 17.26
CA TYR A 75 -6.42 6.77 16.22
C TYR A 75 -7.05 8.14 16.49
N LYS A 76 -7.20 8.54 17.76
CA LYS A 76 -7.71 9.87 18.13
C LYS A 76 -6.83 11.02 17.60
N LYS A 77 -5.53 10.80 17.36
CA LYS A 77 -4.63 11.80 16.74
C LYS A 77 -5.04 12.15 15.30
N TYR A 78 -5.87 11.32 14.68
CA TYR A 78 -6.35 11.45 13.29
C TYR A 78 -7.87 11.62 13.22
N ASP A 79 -8.48 12.09 14.30
CA ASP A 79 -9.94 12.28 14.44
C ASP A 79 -10.75 10.99 14.22
N ILE A 80 -10.11 9.83 14.34
CA ILE A 80 -10.77 8.52 14.29
C ILE A 80 -11.25 8.19 15.71
N ASN A 81 -12.54 8.46 15.95
CA ASN A 81 -13.15 8.24 17.27
C ASN A 81 -13.70 6.81 17.34
N VAL A 82 -12.90 5.90 17.88
CA VAL A 82 -13.22 4.47 18.06
C VAL A 82 -12.89 4.01 19.48
N GLU A 83 -13.65 3.03 19.94
CA GLU A 83 -13.40 2.35 21.20
C GLU A 83 -12.53 1.10 20.98
N PRO A 84 -11.88 0.56 22.03
CA PRO A 84 -11.08 -0.66 21.89
C PRO A 84 -11.85 -1.85 21.28
N ASP A 85 -13.17 -1.89 21.49
CA ASP A 85 -14.04 -2.95 20.95
C ASP A 85 -14.34 -2.78 19.45
N ASP A 86 -14.09 -1.63 18.86
CA ASP A 86 -14.20 -1.39 17.42
C ASP A 86 -12.97 -1.88 16.64
N ILE A 87 -11.95 -2.38 17.34
CA ILE A 87 -10.64 -2.75 16.78
C ILE A 87 -10.45 -4.26 16.85
N VAL A 88 -10.14 -4.87 15.72
CA VAL A 88 -9.79 -6.30 15.59
C VAL A 88 -8.35 -6.40 15.08
N ILE A 89 -7.47 -7.00 15.86
CA ILE A 89 -6.06 -7.18 15.48
C ILE A 89 -5.94 -8.34 14.50
N THR A 90 -5.13 -8.12 13.45
CA THR A 90 -4.93 -9.05 12.34
C THR A 90 -3.45 -9.38 12.12
N CYS A 91 -3.16 -10.44 11.35
CA CYS A 91 -1.81 -10.82 10.93
C CYS A 91 -1.32 -9.92 9.77
N GLY A 92 -1.18 -8.62 10.06
CA GLY A 92 -0.85 -7.57 9.09
C GLY A 92 -2.07 -7.08 8.31
N GLY A 93 -1.88 -5.99 7.53
CA GLY A 93 -2.94 -5.40 6.71
C GLY A 93 -3.54 -6.37 5.68
N SER A 94 -2.76 -7.34 5.19
CA SER A 94 -3.25 -8.34 4.24
C SER A 94 -4.39 -9.19 4.81
N GLU A 95 -4.30 -9.63 6.07
CA GLU A 95 -5.40 -10.35 6.73
C GLU A 95 -6.57 -9.42 7.01
N ALA A 96 -6.32 -8.14 7.33
CA ALA A 96 -7.39 -7.16 7.51
C ALA A 96 -8.24 -7.02 6.24
N VAL A 97 -7.62 -6.91 5.06
CA VAL A 97 -8.33 -6.89 3.76
C VAL A 97 -9.11 -8.18 3.53
N GLN A 98 -8.48 -9.34 3.75
CA GLN A 98 -9.14 -10.64 3.54
C GLN A 98 -10.36 -10.82 4.44
N ILE A 99 -10.24 -10.48 5.72
CA ILE A 99 -11.34 -10.58 6.68
C ILE A 99 -12.45 -9.59 6.31
N ALA A 100 -12.10 -8.33 5.93
CA ALA A 100 -13.09 -7.35 5.49
C ALA A 100 -13.90 -7.86 4.30
N PHE A 101 -13.23 -8.41 3.29
CA PHE A 101 -13.91 -8.97 2.12
C PHE A 101 -14.82 -10.15 2.47
N MET A 102 -14.32 -11.09 3.27
CA MET A 102 -15.11 -12.27 3.66
C MET A 102 -16.25 -11.97 4.64
N ALA A 103 -16.10 -10.95 5.47
CA ALA A 103 -17.11 -10.59 6.48
C ALA A 103 -18.23 -9.70 5.91
N CYS A 104 -17.96 -8.97 4.84
CA CYS A 104 -18.86 -7.92 4.33
C CYS A 104 -19.46 -8.26 2.96
N LEU A 105 -18.90 -9.20 2.21
CA LEU A 105 -19.25 -9.43 0.82
C LEU A 105 -19.51 -10.92 0.55
N ASP A 106 -20.47 -11.17 -0.32
CA ASP A 106 -20.80 -12.52 -0.80
C ASP A 106 -20.12 -12.80 -2.16
N PRO A 107 -19.93 -14.09 -2.52
CA PRO A 107 -19.45 -14.46 -3.85
C PRO A 107 -20.36 -13.92 -4.96
N GLY A 108 -19.80 -13.13 -5.85
CA GLY A 108 -20.50 -12.47 -6.95
C GLY A 108 -20.76 -10.98 -6.73
N ASP A 109 -20.56 -10.49 -5.51
CA ASP A 109 -20.57 -9.05 -5.21
C ASP A 109 -19.42 -8.32 -5.94
N GLU A 110 -19.61 -7.04 -6.13
CA GLU A 110 -18.66 -6.17 -6.83
C GLU A 110 -18.15 -5.06 -5.90
N ILE A 111 -16.85 -4.77 -6.02
CA ILE A 111 -16.22 -3.61 -5.37
C ILE A 111 -15.62 -2.69 -6.43
N ILE A 112 -15.68 -1.39 -6.19
CA ILE A 112 -15.10 -0.37 -7.09
C ILE A 112 -13.80 0.16 -6.48
N LEU A 113 -12.74 0.22 -7.30
CA LEU A 113 -11.45 0.81 -6.97
C LEU A 113 -11.00 1.71 -8.12
N THR A 114 -10.12 2.65 -7.80
CA THR A 114 -9.31 3.33 -8.83
C THR A 114 -8.09 2.48 -9.18
N GLU A 115 -7.63 2.56 -10.43
CA GLU A 115 -6.37 1.96 -10.85
C GLU A 115 -5.41 3.01 -11.43
N PRO A 116 -4.09 2.88 -11.24
CA PRO A 116 -3.39 1.71 -10.73
C PRO A 116 -3.67 1.45 -9.26
N LEU A 117 -3.84 0.17 -8.91
CA LEU A 117 -4.21 -0.30 -7.58
C LEU A 117 -3.12 -1.18 -6.96
N TYR A 118 -3.14 -1.38 -5.65
CA TYR A 118 -2.28 -2.37 -5.03
C TYR A 118 -2.63 -3.78 -5.53
N ALA A 119 -1.73 -4.39 -6.30
CA ALA A 119 -1.99 -5.62 -7.04
C ALA A 119 -2.55 -6.78 -6.19
N ASN A 120 -2.20 -6.83 -4.90
CA ASN A 120 -2.68 -7.90 -4.02
C ASN A 120 -4.18 -7.80 -3.69
N TYR A 121 -4.86 -6.67 -3.93
CA TYR A 121 -6.32 -6.62 -3.76
C TYR A 121 -7.01 -7.64 -4.66
N LEU A 122 -6.50 -7.90 -5.87
CA LEU A 122 -6.99 -8.97 -6.74
C LEU A 122 -6.77 -10.34 -6.12
N GLY A 123 -5.58 -10.54 -5.53
CA GLY A 123 -5.25 -11.78 -4.83
C GLY A 123 -6.13 -12.07 -3.61
N PHE A 124 -6.73 -11.04 -3.01
CA PHE A 124 -7.70 -11.18 -1.91
C PHE A 124 -9.15 -11.33 -2.42
N ALA A 125 -9.50 -10.64 -3.52
CA ALA A 125 -10.83 -10.68 -4.11
C ALA A 125 -11.16 -12.06 -4.72
N ILE A 126 -10.21 -12.67 -5.44
CA ILE A 126 -10.41 -13.97 -6.10
C ILE A 126 -10.79 -15.09 -5.11
N PRO A 127 -10.08 -15.32 -3.98
CA PRO A 127 -10.48 -16.31 -3.00
C PRO A 127 -11.85 -16.02 -2.37
N ALA A 128 -12.18 -14.75 -2.14
CA ALA A 128 -13.49 -14.34 -1.63
C ALA A 128 -14.62 -14.50 -2.68
N GLY A 129 -14.27 -14.65 -3.96
CA GLY A 129 -15.24 -14.81 -5.05
C GLY A 129 -15.91 -13.50 -5.47
N ILE A 130 -15.37 -12.36 -5.05
CA ILE A 130 -15.87 -11.03 -5.39
C ILE A 130 -15.20 -10.50 -6.68
N LYS A 131 -15.85 -9.55 -7.33
CA LYS A 131 -15.36 -8.93 -8.56
C LYS A 131 -14.84 -7.53 -8.28
N VAL A 132 -13.68 -7.21 -8.85
CA VAL A 132 -13.12 -5.87 -8.81
C VAL A 132 -13.49 -5.12 -10.09
N ARG A 133 -14.12 -3.96 -9.96
CA ARG A 133 -14.43 -3.01 -11.03
C ARG A 133 -13.53 -1.80 -10.87
N THR A 134 -12.87 -1.36 -11.93
CA THR A 134 -11.89 -0.29 -11.84
C THR A 134 -12.23 0.93 -12.67
N ILE A 135 -11.77 2.08 -12.19
CA ILE A 135 -11.74 3.34 -12.92
C ILE A 135 -10.28 3.74 -13.08
N THR A 136 -9.82 3.83 -14.34
CA THR A 136 -8.43 4.18 -14.64
C THR A 136 -8.20 5.66 -14.39
N THR A 137 -7.24 5.98 -13.52
CA THR A 137 -6.75 7.34 -13.28
C THR A 137 -5.59 7.67 -14.23
N LYS A 138 -5.24 8.95 -14.34
CA LYS A 138 -4.24 9.42 -15.28
C LYS A 138 -3.00 9.94 -14.55
N ILE A 139 -1.84 9.56 -15.07
CA ILE A 139 -0.57 10.02 -14.54
C ILE A 139 -0.37 11.54 -14.73
N GLU A 140 -0.91 12.07 -15.83
CA GLU A 140 -0.85 13.49 -16.17
C GLU A 140 -1.60 14.37 -15.17
N ASP A 141 -2.64 13.82 -14.51
CA ASP A 141 -3.45 14.49 -13.49
C ASP A 141 -2.96 14.14 -12.05
N GLY A 142 -1.75 13.53 -11.91
CA GLY A 142 -1.23 13.08 -10.61
C GLY A 142 -2.04 11.97 -9.96
N PHE A 143 -2.83 11.23 -10.74
CA PHE A 143 -3.74 10.18 -10.27
C PHE A 143 -4.85 10.68 -9.33
N ALA A 144 -5.35 11.89 -9.56
CA ALA A 144 -6.49 12.46 -8.83
C ALA A 144 -7.73 11.56 -8.88
N LEU A 145 -8.63 11.74 -7.92
CA LEU A 145 -9.90 11.00 -7.89
C LEU A 145 -10.69 11.27 -9.19
N PRO A 146 -11.16 10.21 -9.89
CA PRO A 146 -12.01 10.39 -11.05
C PRO A 146 -13.34 11.08 -10.69
N ALA A 147 -13.93 11.77 -11.66
CA ALA A 147 -15.24 12.39 -11.49
C ALA A 147 -16.30 11.39 -10.98
N VAL A 148 -17.20 11.86 -10.12
CA VAL A 148 -18.25 11.06 -9.46
C VAL A 148 -19.07 10.26 -10.48
N GLU A 149 -19.33 10.82 -11.65
CA GLU A 149 -20.08 10.20 -12.72
C GLU A 149 -19.46 8.88 -13.20
N LYS A 150 -18.12 8.75 -13.10
CA LYS A 150 -17.44 7.50 -13.46
C LYS A 150 -17.69 6.38 -12.46
N PHE A 151 -17.86 6.70 -11.20
CA PHE A 151 -18.30 5.74 -10.18
C PHE A 151 -19.76 5.36 -10.40
N GLU A 152 -20.63 6.35 -10.66
CA GLU A 152 -22.06 6.15 -10.93
C GLU A 152 -22.30 5.22 -12.14
N GLU A 153 -21.49 5.34 -13.20
CA GLU A 153 -21.54 4.44 -14.37
C GLU A 153 -21.26 2.96 -14.02
N LEU A 154 -20.52 2.70 -12.93
CA LEU A 154 -20.16 1.35 -12.52
C LEU A 154 -21.07 0.77 -11.44
N ILE A 155 -21.76 1.63 -10.66
CA ILE A 155 -22.61 1.19 -9.57
C ILE A 155 -23.84 0.46 -10.11
N ASN A 156 -24.08 -0.73 -9.58
CA ASN A 156 -25.23 -1.58 -9.90
C ASN A 156 -25.65 -2.40 -8.65
N GLU A 157 -26.66 -3.25 -8.77
CA GLU A 157 -27.23 -4.04 -7.66
C GLU A 157 -26.21 -4.95 -6.95
N LYS A 158 -25.12 -5.34 -7.64
CA LYS A 158 -24.04 -6.17 -7.09
C LYS A 158 -22.94 -5.36 -6.44
N THR A 159 -22.91 -4.05 -6.67
CA THR A 159 -21.91 -3.17 -6.06
C THR A 159 -22.21 -3.01 -4.58
N LYS A 160 -21.30 -3.40 -3.72
CA LYS A 160 -21.44 -3.38 -2.26
C LYS A 160 -20.45 -2.46 -1.57
N ALA A 161 -19.33 -2.17 -2.22
CA ALA A 161 -18.29 -1.35 -1.58
C ALA A 161 -17.47 -0.54 -2.59
N ILE A 162 -16.88 0.54 -2.08
CA ILE A 162 -15.74 1.24 -2.66
C ILE A 162 -14.53 0.92 -1.78
N LEU A 163 -13.36 0.64 -2.40
CA LEU A 163 -12.11 0.53 -1.67
C LEU A 163 -11.17 1.63 -2.13
N ILE A 164 -10.64 2.37 -1.17
CA ILE A 164 -9.59 3.37 -1.38
C ILE A 164 -8.32 2.99 -0.65
N CYS A 165 -7.17 3.42 -1.16
CA CYS A 165 -5.88 3.40 -0.46
C CYS A 165 -5.41 4.85 -0.33
N ASN A 166 -5.36 5.38 0.88
CA ASN A 166 -5.08 6.78 1.12
C ASN A 166 -4.11 6.98 2.30
N PRO A 167 -2.89 7.45 2.06
CA PRO A 167 -2.22 7.72 0.78
C PRO A 167 -2.03 6.47 -0.08
N ASN A 168 -1.97 6.64 -1.41
CA ASN A 168 -2.12 5.55 -2.36
C ASN A 168 -0.81 4.80 -2.68
N ASN A 169 -0.88 3.49 -2.69
CA ASN A 169 0.08 2.61 -3.33
C ASN A 169 -0.57 2.03 -4.61
N PRO A 170 -0.05 2.28 -5.82
CA PRO A 170 1.36 2.62 -6.14
C PRO A 170 1.68 4.09 -6.42
N THR A 171 0.71 4.99 -6.46
CA THR A 171 0.85 6.31 -7.09
C THR A 171 1.50 7.38 -6.19
N GLY A 172 1.39 7.23 -4.87
CA GLY A 172 1.76 8.29 -3.94
C GLY A 172 0.76 9.45 -3.88
N SER A 173 -0.41 9.33 -4.53
CA SER A 173 -1.46 10.34 -4.43
C SER A 173 -2.08 10.37 -3.03
N LEU A 174 -2.60 11.53 -2.66
CA LEU A 174 -3.35 11.78 -1.44
C LEU A 174 -4.66 12.46 -1.83
N TYR A 175 -5.79 11.92 -1.39
CA TYR A 175 -7.07 12.55 -1.65
C TYR A 175 -7.23 13.85 -0.86
N THR A 176 -7.77 14.87 -1.54
CA THR A 176 -8.10 16.15 -0.92
C THR A 176 -9.32 16.01 -0.02
N PRO A 177 -9.55 16.98 0.89
CA PRO A 177 -10.80 17.00 1.69
C PRO A 177 -12.06 16.94 0.83
N GLU A 178 -12.08 17.65 -0.29
CA GLU A 178 -13.21 17.69 -1.23
C GLU A 178 -13.42 16.33 -1.91
N GLU A 179 -12.33 15.63 -2.28
CA GLU A 179 -12.42 14.28 -2.84
C GLU A 179 -12.93 13.28 -1.80
N MET A 180 -12.50 13.39 -0.53
CA MET A 180 -13.03 12.57 0.56
C MET A 180 -14.50 12.84 0.85
N ASP A 181 -14.96 14.09 0.73
CA ASP A 181 -16.38 14.44 0.81
C ASP A 181 -17.19 13.84 -0.33
N GLN A 182 -16.67 13.84 -1.56
CA GLN A 182 -17.31 13.19 -2.72
C GLN A 182 -17.45 11.67 -2.50
N ILE A 183 -16.43 11.02 -1.96
CA ILE A 183 -16.47 9.59 -1.62
C ILE A 183 -17.54 9.33 -0.54
N ARG A 184 -17.57 10.14 0.53
CA ARG A 184 -18.61 10.08 1.58
C ARG A 184 -20.01 10.16 1.00
N ASP A 185 -20.24 11.15 0.14
CA ASP A 185 -21.57 11.40 -0.42
C ASP A 185 -22.03 10.27 -1.35
N MET A 186 -21.11 9.66 -2.12
CA MET A 186 -21.40 8.45 -2.91
C MET A 186 -21.74 7.26 -2.02
N VAL A 187 -20.94 7.01 -0.99
CA VAL A 187 -21.16 5.94 -0.01
C VAL A 187 -22.54 6.09 0.63
N LYS A 188 -22.87 7.30 1.08
CA LYS A 188 -24.16 7.60 1.69
C LYS A 188 -25.34 7.46 0.73
N LYS A 189 -25.19 7.96 -0.51
CA LYS A 189 -26.24 7.93 -1.54
C LYS A 189 -26.64 6.51 -1.92
N HIS A 190 -25.65 5.61 -2.05
CA HIS A 190 -25.84 4.27 -2.55
C HIS A 190 -25.82 3.19 -1.46
N ASP A 191 -25.71 3.60 -0.17
CA ASP A 191 -25.60 2.71 0.99
C ASP A 191 -24.49 1.65 0.81
N LEU A 192 -23.31 2.10 0.32
CA LEU A 192 -22.16 1.25 0.09
C LEU A 192 -21.29 1.16 1.36
N LEU A 193 -20.45 0.13 1.43
CA LEU A 193 -19.34 0.10 2.37
C LEU A 193 -18.13 0.87 1.81
N LEU A 194 -17.36 1.48 2.70
CA LEU A 194 -16.08 2.10 2.38
C LEU A 194 -14.95 1.35 3.06
N PHE A 195 -14.21 0.57 2.30
CA PHE A 195 -12.94 0.01 2.76
C PHE A 195 -11.84 1.03 2.53
N SER A 196 -11.16 1.46 3.60
CA SER A 196 -10.08 2.45 3.55
C SER A 196 -8.78 1.82 4.02
N ASP A 197 -7.87 1.54 3.07
CA ASP A 197 -6.51 1.11 3.37
C ASP A 197 -5.66 2.34 3.72
N GLU A 198 -5.33 2.47 5.01
CA GLU A 198 -4.66 3.63 5.58
C GLU A 198 -3.27 3.32 6.13
N VAL A 199 -2.63 2.26 5.65
CA VAL A 199 -1.32 1.80 6.15
C VAL A 199 -0.19 2.82 5.94
N TYR A 200 -0.39 3.83 5.11
CA TYR A 200 0.57 4.91 4.82
C TYR A 200 0.23 6.24 5.47
N ARG A 201 -0.68 6.28 6.44
CA ARG A 201 -1.17 7.49 7.13
C ARG A 201 -0.05 8.41 7.65
N GLU A 202 1.07 7.85 8.09
CA GLU A 202 2.23 8.60 8.60
C GLU A 202 3.12 9.20 7.48
N PHE A 203 2.88 8.83 6.23
CA PHE A 203 3.70 9.25 5.09
C PHE A 203 2.93 10.25 4.24
N VAL A 204 2.78 11.48 4.75
CA VAL A 204 2.11 12.60 4.09
C VAL A 204 3.07 13.78 4.02
N TYR A 205 3.32 14.30 2.81
CA TYR A 205 4.40 15.26 2.51
C TYR A 205 3.87 16.58 1.92
N THR A 206 2.66 16.94 2.24
CA THR A 206 1.98 18.15 1.78
C THR A 206 1.39 18.90 2.95
N GLU A 207 1.12 20.22 2.76
CA GLU A 207 0.40 21.03 3.73
C GLU A 207 -1.09 20.69 3.82
N ASN A 208 -1.64 19.97 2.83
CA ASN A 208 -3.01 19.50 2.88
C ASN A 208 -3.17 18.49 4.02
N PRO A 209 -4.24 18.63 4.81
CA PRO A 209 -4.48 17.71 5.92
C PRO A 209 -4.76 16.30 5.38
N TYR A 210 -4.23 15.30 6.06
CA TYR A 210 -4.67 13.93 5.87
C TYR A 210 -6.07 13.75 6.46
N ILE A 211 -7.01 13.22 5.68
CA ILE A 211 -8.37 12.89 6.12
C ILE A 211 -8.55 11.37 6.13
N SER A 212 -8.80 10.82 7.31
CA SER A 212 -9.16 9.41 7.43
C SER A 212 -10.63 9.19 7.06
N ALA A 213 -10.94 8.05 6.43
CA ALA A 213 -12.32 7.65 6.24
C ALA A 213 -13.07 7.49 7.58
N GLY A 214 -12.35 7.17 8.66
CA GLY A 214 -12.94 7.04 10.01
C GLY A 214 -13.41 8.34 10.63
N SER A 215 -12.99 9.51 10.09
CA SER A 215 -13.45 10.83 10.54
C SER A 215 -14.64 11.37 9.73
N LEU A 216 -15.05 10.70 8.65
CA LEU A 216 -16.15 11.14 7.80
C LEU A 216 -17.51 10.99 8.52
N GLU A 217 -18.21 12.10 8.66
CA GLU A 217 -19.50 12.13 9.37
C GLU A 217 -20.66 11.61 8.51
N GLY A 218 -21.57 10.87 9.15
CA GLY A 218 -22.82 10.39 8.56
C GLY A 218 -22.71 9.10 7.74
N ILE A 219 -21.51 8.46 7.74
CA ILE A 219 -21.26 7.14 7.16
C ILE A 219 -20.49 6.22 8.12
N GLU A 220 -20.52 6.50 9.41
CA GLU A 220 -19.73 5.82 10.44
C GLU A 220 -19.95 4.31 10.46
N GLN A 221 -21.15 3.86 10.11
CA GLN A 221 -21.51 2.45 10.05
C GLN A 221 -21.09 1.76 8.75
N ASN A 222 -20.69 2.56 7.75
CA ASN A 222 -20.28 2.06 6.44
C ASN A 222 -18.76 1.91 6.32
N VAL A 223 -17.98 2.50 7.25
CA VAL A 223 -16.53 2.56 7.15
C VAL A 223 -15.86 1.34 7.80
N VAL A 224 -14.90 0.76 7.08
CA VAL A 224 -13.96 -0.25 7.58
C VAL A 224 -12.55 0.21 7.25
N ILE A 225 -11.78 0.60 8.27
CA ILE A 225 -10.37 0.98 8.11
C ILE A 225 -9.51 -0.28 8.17
N LEU A 226 -8.55 -0.35 7.24
CA LEU A 226 -7.55 -1.40 7.14
C LEU A 226 -6.19 -0.78 7.47
N ASP A 227 -5.54 -1.24 8.53
CA ASP A 227 -4.30 -0.65 9.04
C ASP A 227 -3.21 -1.68 9.31
N SER A 228 -1.96 -1.22 9.45
CA SER A 228 -0.82 -2.07 9.77
C SER A 228 0.33 -1.29 10.40
N VAL A 229 1.06 -1.93 11.30
CA VAL A 229 2.33 -1.41 11.84
C VAL A 229 3.48 -1.50 10.84
N SER A 230 3.31 -2.28 9.77
CA SER A 230 4.39 -2.63 8.82
C SER A 230 5.13 -1.43 8.26
N LYS A 231 4.40 -0.35 7.94
CA LYS A 231 5.00 0.84 7.32
C LYS A 231 5.34 1.89 8.36
N ARG A 232 4.40 2.19 9.26
CA ARG A 232 4.51 3.19 10.31
C ARG A 232 5.76 3.07 11.17
N TYR A 233 6.13 1.84 11.52
CA TYR A 233 7.25 1.56 12.44
C TYR A 233 8.37 0.75 11.79
N SER A 234 8.42 0.63 10.47
CA SER A 234 9.37 -0.27 9.78
C SER A 234 9.32 -1.71 10.33
N GLU A 235 8.13 -2.21 10.66
CA GLU A 235 7.87 -3.49 11.32
C GLU A 235 7.19 -4.51 10.39
N CYS A 236 7.60 -4.56 9.11
CA CYS A 236 6.97 -5.47 8.14
C CYS A 236 6.99 -6.94 8.59
N GLY A 237 8.06 -7.35 9.30
CA GLY A 237 8.25 -8.72 9.79
C GLY A 237 7.44 -9.06 11.05
N VAL A 238 6.92 -8.07 11.77
CA VAL A 238 6.14 -8.27 13.01
C VAL A 238 4.77 -8.89 12.73
N ARG A 239 4.23 -8.67 11.50
CA ARG A 239 2.95 -9.22 11.02
C ARG A 239 1.76 -8.85 11.89
N ILE A 240 1.61 -7.57 12.21
CA ILE A 240 0.46 -7.01 12.92
C ILE A 240 -0.21 -5.93 12.08
N GLY A 241 -1.54 -5.99 12.05
CA GLY A 241 -2.44 -5.02 11.45
C GLY A 241 -3.72 -4.91 12.25
N ALA A 242 -4.68 -4.16 11.74
CA ALA A 242 -5.98 -4.01 12.36
C ALA A 242 -7.08 -3.80 11.31
N LEU A 243 -8.25 -4.36 11.59
CA LEU A 243 -9.52 -4.00 11.00
C LEU A 243 -10.27 -3.16 12.04
N VAL A 244 -10.69 -1.96 11.64
CA VAL A 244 -11.33 -1.00 12.57
C VAL A 244 -12.67 -0.56 11.99
N THR A 245 -13.75 -0.73 12.75
CA THR A 245 -15.09 -0.33 12.32
C THR A 245 -16.01 -0.10 13.51
N ARG A 246 -16.83 0.95 13.43
CA ARG A 246 -17.91 1.22 14.39
C ARG A 246 -19.17 0.38 14.12
N ASN A 247 -19.20 -0.32 13.01
CA ASN A 247 -20.30 -1.24 12.67
C ASN A 247 -20.15 -2.54 13.45
N LYS A 248 -21.01 -2.71 14.45
CA LYS A 248 -20.99 -3.87 15.35
C LYS A 248 -21.21 -5.18 14.60
N GLU A 249 -22.08 -5.22 13.60
CA GLU A 249 -22.39 -6.43 12.84
C GLU A 249 -21.19 -6.89 12.01
N ILE A 250 -20.52 -5.96 11.35
CA ILE A 250 -19.26 -6.22 10.61
C ILE A 250 -18.20 -6.74 11.58
N ARG A 251 -18.00 -6.05 12.71
CA ARG A 251 -17.02 -6.46 13.73
C ARG A 251 -17.29 -7.87 14.25
N ASP A 252 -18.52 -8.14 14.68
CA ASP A 252 -18.91 -9.44 15.25
C ASP A 252 -18.73 -10.55 14.21
N THR A 253 -18.96 -10.28 12.93
CA THR A 253 -18.70 -11.21 11.84
C THR A 253 -17.20 -11.39 11.60
N ALA A 254 -16.42 -10.32 11.59
CA ALA A 254 -14.95 -10.38 11.46
C ALA A 254 -14.32 -11.24 12.59
N ILE A 255 -14.83 -11.12 13.82
CA ILE A 255 -14.36 -11.94 14.96
C ILE A 255 -14.57 -13.45 14.71
N LYS A 256 -15.64 -13.87 14.01
CA LYS A 256 -15.85 -15.29 13.68
C LYS A 256 -14.73 -15.82 12.77
N PHE A 257 -14.27 -15.04 11.79
CA PHE A 257 -13.11 -15.40 10.97
C PHE A 257 -11.82 -15.41 11.80
N CYS A 258 -11.66 -14.47 12.72
CA CYS A 258 -10.53 -14.45 13.66
C CYS A 258 -10.53 -15.67 14.59
N GLN A 259 -11.69 -16.15 15.03
CA GLN A 259 -11.81 -17.39 15.81
C GLN A 259 -11.34 -18.62 15.01
N ALA A 260 -11.61 -18.67 13.71
CA ALA A 260 -11.11 -19.75 12.84
C ALA A 260 -9.57 -19.71 12.70
N ARG A 261 -8.95 -18.54 12.75
CA ARG A 261 -7.49 -18.33 12.76
C ARG A 261 -6.88 -18.53 14.16
N VAL A 262 -7.70 -18.55 15.21
CA VAL A 262 -7.39 -18.65 16.65
C VAL A 262 -7.01 -17.29 17.25
N SER A 263 -5.81 -16.77 17.00
CA SER A 263 -5.34 -15.49 17.57
C SER A 263 -4.30 -14.82 16.67
N PRO A 264 -4.10 -13.50 16.76
CA PRO A 264 -2.94 -12.86 16.15
C PRO A 264 -1.64 -13.27 16.86
N PRO A 265 -0.46 -13.12 16.21
CA PRO A 265 0.83 -13.50 16.78
C PRO A 265 1.10 -12.78 18.11
N LEU A 266 1.32 -13.54 19.19
CA LEU A 266 1.58 -13.00 20.53
C LEU A 266 2.80 -12.05 20.53
N VAL A 267 3.94 -12.54 20.03
CA VAL A 267 5.19 -11.75 19.97
C VAL A 267 4.99 -10.48 19.15
N GLY A 268 4.28 -10.59 18.03
CA GLY A 268 3.95 -9.44 17.20
C GLY A 268 3.13 -8.40 17.94
N GLN A 269 2.13 -8.80 18.71
CA GLN A 269 1.32 -7.88 19.50
C GLN A 269 2.13 -7.18 20.59
N ILE A 270 3.06 -7.87 21.26
CA ILE A 270 3.93 -7.26 22.29
C ILE A 270 4.78 -6.15 21.66
N VAL A 271 5.40 -6.40 20.51
CA VAL A 271 6.21 -5.42 19.81
C VAL A 271 5.35 -4.24 19.34
N ALA A 272 4.25 -4.54 18.66
CA ALA A 272 3.36 -3.52 18.11
C ALA A 272 2.72 -2.64 19.20
N GLU A 273 2.36 -3.22 20.36
CA GLU A 273 1.83 -2.48 21.52
C GLU A 273 2.88 -1.50 22.07
N ALA A 274 4.14 -1.93 22.19
CA ALA A 274 5.22 -1.06 22.64
C ALA A 274 5.50 0.06 21.63
N SER A 275 5.43 -0.24 20.34
CA SER A 275 5.70 0.70 19.26
C SER A 275 4.67 1.83 19.17
N VAL A 276 3.49 1.70 19.79
CA VAL A 276 2.54 2.83 19.91
C VAL A 276 3.13 3.99 20.74
N ASP A 277 4.05 3.69 21.65
CA ASP A 277 4.73 4.69 22.50
C ASP A 277 5.97 5.30 21.81
N THR A 278 6.15 5.10 20.50
CA THR A 278 7.23 5.70 19.73
C THR A 278 7.19 7.24 19.85
N PRO A 279 8.32 7.88 20.20
CA PRO A 279 8.39 9.33 20.28
C PRO A 279 8.10 10.02 18.96
N ASP A 280 7.49 11.20 18.99
CA ASP A 280 7.19 12.01 17.79
C ASP A 280 8.45 12.41 17.01
N GLU A 281 9.62 12.40 17.65
CA GLU A 281 10.91 12.66 17.01
C GLU A 281 11.25 11.63 15.93
N TYR A 282 10.98 10.35 16.20
CA TYR A 282 11.14 9.29 15.21
C TYR A 282 10.36 9.58 13.91
N PHE A 283 9.10 10.02 14.04
CA PHE A 283 8.27 10.32 12.87
C PHE A 283 8.77 11.56 12.12
N ARG A 284 9.34 12.56 12.82
CA ARG A 284 9.97 13.72 12.17
C ARG A 284 11.20 13.31 11.38
N GLU A 285 12.08 12.49 11.97
CA GLU A 285 13.28 11.99 11.27
C GLU A 285 12.90 11.15 10.04
N VAL A 286 11.90 10.26 10.18
CA VAL A 286 11.35 9.47 9.06
C VAL A 286 10.79 10.38 7.96
N TYR A 287 10.02 11.39 8.34
CA TYR A 287 9.47 12.37 7.40
C TYR A 287 10.56 13.11 6.62
N ASP A 288 11.54 13.68 7.33
CA ASP A 288 12.63 14.46 6.71
C ASP A 288 13.43 13.60 5.72
N GLU A 289 13.77 12.38 6.10
CA GLU A 289 14.50 11.43 5.25
C GLU A 289 13.70 11.07 3.99
N TYR A 290 12.42 10.73 4.11
CA TYR A 290 11.61 10.37 2.93
C TYR A 290 11.29 11.56 2.04
N VAL A 291 11.15 12.77 2.58
CA VAL A 291 11.03 14.00 1.77
C VAL A 291 12.31 14.23 0.95
N GLU A 292 13.48 14.07 1.56
CA GLU A 292 14.76 14.21 0.85
C GLU A 292 14.90 13.17 -0.27
N ARG A 293 14.61 11.90 0.01
CA ARG A 293 14.63 10.81 -0.97
C ARG A 293 13.65 11.03 -2.11
N ARG A 294 12.41 11.43 -1.79
CA ARG A 294 11.38 11.77 -2.78
C ARG A 294 11.87 12.87 -3.71
N ASN A 295 12.37 13.98 -3.15
CA ASN A 295 12.80 15.11 -3.93
C ASN A 295 13.98 14.75 -4.84
N CYS A 296 14.94 13.99 -4.34
CA CYS A 296 16.06 13.47 -5.12
C CYS A 296 15.57 12.61 -6.30
N LEU A 297 14.69 11.62 -6.02
CA LEU A 297 14.17 10.73 -7.06
C LEU A 297 13.37 11.49 -8.13
N ILE A 298 12.41 12.32 -7.71
CA ILE A 298 11.50 12.99 -8.65
C ILE A 298 12.26 13.99 -9.54
N SER A 299 13.18 14.77 -8.95
CA SER A 299 14.04 15.67 -9.73
C SER A 299 14.88 14.89 -10.74
N GLY A 300 15.53 13.80 -10.30
CA GLY A 300 16.38 12.99 -11.16
C GLY A 300 15.64 12.26 -12.27
N LEU A 301 14.43 11.77 -12.00
CA LEU A 301 13.58 11.14 -13.03
C LEU A 301 13.13 12.13 -14.09
N ASN A 302 12.58 13.28 -13.68
CA ASN A 302 12.06 14.28 -14.61
C ASN A 302 13.17 15.03 -15.38
N ASP A 303 14.44 14.87 -14.99
CA ASP A 303 15.60 15.35 -15.74
C ASP A 303 16.04 14.36 -16.87
N ILE A 304 15.43 13.18 -16.94
CA ILE A 304 15.68 12.23 -18.03
C ILE A 304 14.71 12.52 -19.18
N PRO A 305 15.21 12.79 -20.42
CA PRO A 305 14.34 13.06 -21.56
C PRO A 305 13.30 11.94 -21.81
N GLY A 306 12.03 12.34 -21.93
CA GLY A 306 10.90 11.44 -22.16
C GLY A 306 10.38 10.72 -20.90
N VAL A 307 10.97 10.94 -19.73
CA VAL A 307 10.45 10.43 -18.44
C VAL A 307 9.55 11.47 -17.81
N PHE A 308 8.41 11.03 -17.27
CA PHE A 308 7.51 11.86 -16.48
C PHE A 308 7.08 11.13 -15.22
N SER A 309 7.22 11.78 -14.07
CA SER A 309 6.71 11.31 -12.79
C SER A 309 6.07 12.47 -12.03
N PRO A 310 4.80 12.37 -11.62
CA PRO A 310 4.21 13.37 -10.73
C PRO A 310 4.90 13.32 -9.37
N THR A 311 4.88 14.45 -8.64
CA THR A 311 5.42 14.48 -7.29
C THR A 311 4.45 13.79 -6.33
N PRO A 312 4.85 12.69 -5.66
CA PRO A 312 4.00 12.03 -4.68
C PRO A 312 3.70 12.94 -3.49
N MET A 313 2.44 12.94 -3.06
CA MET A 313 2.00 13.66 -1.87
C MET A 313 2.08 12.80 -0.61
N GLY A 314 2.19 11.48 -0.78
CA GLY A 314 2.32 10.53 0.32
C GLY A 314 3.04 9.25 -0.08
N THR A 315 3.11 8.29 0.84
CA THR A 315 3.79 6.98 0.73
C THR A 315 5.32 7.10 0.51
N PHE A 316 5.94 6.07 0.01
CA PHE A 316 7.32 6.06 -0.49
C PHE A 316 7.40 5.42 -1.89
N TYR A 317 6.35 5.68 -2.70
CA TYR A 317 6.26 5.23 -4.09
C TYR A 317 5.95 6.38 -5.03
N THR A 318 6.33 6.18 -6.27
CA THR A 318 5.82 6.92 -7.42
C THR A 318 5.60 5.98 -8.60
N VAL A 319 4.74 6.39 -9.52
CA VAL A 319 4.63 5.78 -10.84
C VAL A 319 5.28 6.75 -11.83
N ALA A 320 6.21 6.25 -12.62
CA ALA A 320 6.86 7.02 -13.67
C ALA A 320 6.50 6.45 -15.06
N LYS A 321 6.19 7.34 -16.00
CA LYS A 321 6.06 7.04 -17.43
C LYS A 321 7.46 7.11 -18.05
N LEU A 322 7.82 6.07 -18.82
CA LEU A 322 9.12 5.94 -19.45
C LEU A 322 8.97 5.95 -20.98
N PRO A 323 9.99 6.43 -21.72
CA PRO A 323 10.00 6.41 -23.19
C PRO A 323 10.37 4.99 -23.73
N VAL A 324 9.51 4.01 -23.43
CA VAL A 324 9.71 2.60 -23.80
C VAL A 324 8.45 2.01 -24.46
N ASP A 325 8.62 1.05 -25.34
CA ASP A 325 7.54 0.33 -25.99
C ASP A 325 6.71 -0.52 -25.00
N ASP A 326 7.41 -1.07 -23.99
CA ASP A 326 6.83 -1.98 -23.02
C ASP A 326 7.70 -2.04 -21.75
N ALA A 327 7.17 -1.62 -20.61
CA ALA A 327 7.90 -1.57 -19.34
C ALA A 327 8.21 -2.96 -18.78
N ASP A 328 7.40 -3.99 -19.07
CA ASP A 328 7.69 -5.38 -18.66
C ASP A 328 8.95 -5.89 -19.37
N LYS A 329 9.05 -5.62 -20.67
CA LYS A 329 10.25 -5.97 -21.47
C LYS A 329 11.45 -5.17 -21.00
N PHE A 330 11.29 -3.87 -20.77
CA PHE A 330 12.37 -3.00 -20.30
C PHE A 330 12.92 -3.46 -18.96
N CYS A 331 12.06 -3.69 -17.97
CA CYS A 331 12.48 -4.15 -16.64
C CYS A 331 13.17 -5.53 -16.69
N SER A 332 12.67 -6.45 -17.53
CA SER A 332 13.32 -7.75 -17.75
C SER A 332 14.68 -7.60 -18.42
N TRP A 333 14.78 -6.74 -19.43
CA TRP A 333 16.02 -6.47 -20.16
C TRP A 333 17.07 -5.80 -19.26
N CYS A 334 16.70 -4.88 -18.39
CA CYS A 334 17.60 -4.28 -17.41
C CYS A 334 18.32 -5.34 -16.55
N LEU A 335 17.63 -6.42 -16.20
CA LEU A 335 18.17 -7.48 -15.35
C LEU A 335 18.89 -8.59 -16.11
N SER A 336 18.47 -8.86 -17.36
CA SER A 336 19.01 -9.99 -18.15
C SER A 336 20.19 -9.59 -19.04
N SER A 337 20.17 -8.37 -19.59
CA SER A 337 21.00 -8.00 -20.74
C SER A 337 21.74 -6.67 -20.59
N PHE A 338 21.41 -5.86 -19.60
CA PHE A 338 22.02 -4.55 -19.39
C PHE A 338 22.87 -4.50 -18.11
N SER A 339 23.97 -3.77 -18.23
CA SER A 339 24.81 -3.37 -17.09
C SER A 339 25.58 -2.10 -17.46
N TYR A 340 25.61 -1.13 -16.57
CA TYR A 340 26.45 0.05 -16.69
C TYR A 340 27.42 0.10 -15.51
N GLU A 341 28.73 0.02 -15.78
CA GLU A 341 29.78 -0.07 -14.76
C GLU A 341 29.55 -1.20 -13.71
N GLY A 342 29.02 -2.35 -14.16
CA GLY A 342 28.71 -3.48 -13.27
C GLY A 342 27.42 -3.32 -12.47
N GLU A 343 26.56 -2.37 -12.80
CA GLU A 343 25.35 -2.04 -12.05
C GLU A 343 24.10 -2.05 -12.93
N THR A 344 22.94 -2.36 -12.34
CA THR A 344 21.63 -2.31 -12.98
C THR A 344 20.53 -1.94 -11.98
N VAL A 345 19.31 -1.69 -12.48
CA VAL A 345 18.14 -1.32 -11.68
C VAL A 345 17.03 -2.37 -11.80
N MET A 346 16.29 -2.57 -10.72
CA MET A 346 15.08 -3.40 -10.70
C MET A 346 13.89 -2.54 -10.27
N MET A 347 12.92 -2.33 -11.16
CA MET A 347 11.66 -1.63 -10.92
C MET A 347 10.49 -2.60 -11.04
N ALA A 348 9.31 -2.21 -10.58
CA ALA A 348 8.10 -2.98 -10.80
C ALA A 348 7.34 -2.43 -12.03
N PRO A 349 7.18 -3.22 -13.13
CA PRO A 349 6.38 -2.78 -14.26
C PRO A 349 4.94 -2.52 -13.82
N ALA A 350 4.37 -1.41 -14.28
CA ALA A 350 3.07 -0.96 -13.77
C ALA A 350 1.88 -1.70 -14.39
N SER A 351 2.05 -2.44 -15.47
CA SER A 351 1.01 -3.26 -16.08
C SER A 351 0.26 -4.15 -15.09
N GLY A 352 0.97 -4.70 -14.09
CA GLY A 352 0.40 -5.55 -13.06
C GLY A 352 -0.38 -4.83 -11.95
N PHE A 353 -0.44 -3.49 -11.97
CA PHE A 353 -1.26 -2.68 -11.07
C PHE A 353 -2.56 -2.19 -11.73
N TYR A 354 -2.80 -2.60 -12.97
CA TYR A 354 -4.00 -2.30 -13.73
C TYR A 354 -4.76 -3.58 -14.10
N ILE A 355 -6.09 -3.48 -14.12
CA ILE A 355 -6.98 -4.53 -14.65
C ILE A 355 -7.32 -4.22 -16.11
N THR A 356 -7.41 -2.93 -16.46
CA THR A 356 -7.71 -2.46 -17.80
C THR A 356 -6.60 -2.89 -18.77
N PRO A 357 -6.92 -3.67 -19.84
CA PRO A 357 -5.93 -4.17 -20.77
C PRO A 357 -5.15 -3.02 -21.44
N GLY A 358 -3.83 -3.13 -21.45
CA GLY A 358 -2.92 -2.15 -22.07
C GLY A 358 -2.64 -0.89 -21.23
N ALA A 359 -3.33 -0.69 -20.11
CA ALA A 359 -3.01 0.40 -19.19
C ALA A 359 -1.65 0.16 -18.51
N GLY A 360 -0.94 1.23 -18.21
CA GLY A 360 0.35 1.17 -17.54
C GLY A 360 1.51 0.55 -18.33
N ARG A 361 1.32 0.30 -19.64
CA ARG A 361 2.28 -0.45 -20.49
C ARG A 361 3.68 0.17 -20.55
N ASN A 362 3.78 1.47 -20.47
CA ASN A 362 5.04 2.22 -20.47
C ASN A 362 5.32 2.87 -19.12
N GLN A 363 4.74 2.33 -18.05
CA GLN A 363 4.88 2.87 -16.70
C GLN A 363 5.58 1.85 -15.79
N VAL A 364 6.27 2.37 -14.78
CA VAL A 364 6.90 1.58 -13.71
C VAL A 364 6.55 2.17 -12.35
N ARG A 365 6.35 1.32 -11.33
CA ARG A 365 6.36 1.78 -9.94
C ARG A 365 7.78 1.75 -9.42
N ILE A 366 8.18 2.85 -8.78
CA ILE A 366 9.48 3.03 -8.12
C ILE A 366 9.23 3.30 -6.64
N ALA A 367 9.95 2.58 -5.76
CA ALA A 367 9.99 2.83 -4.33
C ALA A 367 11.26 3.62 -3.98
N TYR A 368 11.13 4.71 -3.22
CA TYR A 368 12.27 5.52 -2.78
C TYR A 368 12.71 5.16 -1.36
N VAL A 369 12.99 3.86 -1.18
CA VAL A 369 13.44 3.27 0.09
C VAL A 369 14.97 3.12 0.18
N LEU A 370 15.70 3.39 -0.90
CA LEU A 370 17.16 3.37 -0.89
C LEU A 370 17.70 4.66 -0.24
N LYS A 371 18.91 4.58 0.34
CA LYS A 371 19.65 5.77 0.75
C LYS A 371 19.86 6.72 -0.43
N LYS A 372 19.97 8.01 -0.15
CA LYS A 372 20.08 9.05 -1.17
C LYS A 372 21.21 8.80 -2.18
N GLU A 373 22.39 8.40 -1.71
CA GLU A 373 23.55 8.17 -2.56
C GLU A 373 23.33 6.98 -3.53
N ASP A 374 22.71 5.89 -3.04
CA ASP A 374 22.34 4.74 -3.88
C ASP A 374 21.22 5.11 -4.86
N MET A 375 20.33 6.00 -4.48
CA MET A 375 19.25 6.49 -5.35
C MET A 375 19.79 7.39 -6.46
N GLU A 376 20.66 8.35 -6.16
CA GLU A 376 21.36 9.16 -7.16
C GLU A 376 22.09 8.28 -8.18
N ARG A 377 22.76 7.25 -7.69
CA ARG A 377 23.44 6.30 -8.58
C ARG A 377 22.46 5.47 -9.40
N ALA A 378 21.37 4.98 -8.81
CA ALA A 378 20.32 4.24 -9.51
C ALA A 378 19.69 5.08 -10.64
N ILE A 379 19.50 6.39 -10.45
CA ILE A 379 18.98 7.30 -11.47
C ILE A 379 19.96 7.40 -12.65
N ILE A 380 21.26 7.50 -12.39
CA ILE A 380 22.28 7.51 -13.46
C ILE A 380 22.22 6.20 -14.25
N VAL A 381 22.16 5.05 -13.56
CA VAL A 381 22.07 3.72 -14.19
C VAL A 381 20.79 3.60 -15.01
N LEU A 382 19.63 4.09 -14.50
CA LEU A 382 18.36 4.11 -15.22
C LEU A 382 18.43 4.96 -16.49
N ARG A 383 19.04 6.16 -16.43
CA ARG A 383 19.26 7.02 -17.61
C ARG A 383 20.05 6.26 -18.68
N LYS A 384 21.15 5.59 -18.30
CA LYS A 384 21.96 4.80 -19.22
C LYS A 384 21.22 3.58 -19.77
N ALA A 385 20.37 2.96 -18.97
CA ALA A 385 19.51 1.88 -19.43
C ALA A 385 18.52 2.37 -20.49
N LEU A 386 17.86 3.51 -20.27
CA LEU A 386 16.93 4.09 -21.24
C LEU A 386 17.62 4.53 -22.55
N GLU A 387 18.86 5.07 -22.45
CA GLU A 387 19.66 5.42 -23.64
C GLU A 387 20.03 4.19 -24.48
N ALA A 388 20.27 3.03 -23.86
CA ALA A 388 20.73 1.81 -24.50
C ALA A 388 19.61 0.83 -24.88
N TYR A 389 18.38 1.05 -24.39
CA TYR A 389 17.28 0.11 -24.60
C TYR A 389 16.82 0.05 -26.05
N PRO A 390 16.79 -1.15 -26.69
CA PRO A 390 16.42 -1.27 -28.11
C PRO A 390 14.95 -0.88 -28.42
N GLY A 391 14.08 -0.96 -27.42
CA GLY A 391 12.66 -0.60 -27.51
C GLY A 391 12.33 0.81 -27.02
N ARG A 392 13.33 1.71 -27.00
CA ARG A 392 13.11 3.13 -26.69
C ARG A 392 12.22 3.76 -27.76
N VAL A 393 11.24 4.55 -27.32
CA VAL A 393 10.33 5.30 -28.21
C VAL A 393 10.77 6.76 -28.16
N GLU A 394 10.92 7.37 -29.32
CA GLU A 394 11.07 8.84 -29.42
C GLU A 394 9.68 9.48 -29.32
N GLU A 395 9.54 10.55 -28.53
CA GLU A 395 8.29 11.34 -28.47
C GLU A 395 8.11 12.18 -29.72
#